data_4eaafe899230fd3dd3c1e3c15ff9ec17
#
_entry.id   4eaafe899230fd3dd3c1e3c15ff9ec17
#
_cell.length_a   1.000
_cell.length_b   1.000
_cell.length_c   1.000
_cell.angle_alpha   90.00
_cell.angle_beta   90.00
_cell.angle_gamma   90.00
#
_symmetry.space_group_name_H-M   'P 1'
#
loop_
_entity.id
_entity.type
_entity.pdbx_description
1 polymer ?
#
loop_
_entity_poly.entity_id
_entity_poly.type
_entity_poly.pdbx_seq_one_letter_code
_entity_poly.pdbx_strand_id
1 'polypeptide(L)'
;MFELERVHHAFLFTGPRGVGKTTTARVLARTLGCDDLDVVEVDAASNSGVDNVRELCENVRYRPTKGAYKVYIIDEVHMLSQAAFNALLKTLEEPPPHVKFIFATTEPHKIPATILSRCQRFDFRRVSSEVLTTHLKSILKKEKVKVPDK
;
A
#
# COMPACT_ATOMS: atom_id res chain seq x y z
N MET A 1 4.45 -0.40 19.61
CA MET A 1 3.31 0.53 19.74
C MET A 1 3.54 1.72 18.83
N PHE A 2 2.67 1.94 17.87
CA PHE A 2 2.76 3.13 17.04
C PHE A 2 2.21 4.32 17.80
N GLU A 3 3.08 5.27 18.16
CA GLU A 3 2.59 6.59 18.59
C GLU A 3 1.97 7.26 17.37
N LEU A 4 0.65 7.38 17.34
CA LEU A 4 -0.14 7.88 16.22
C LEU A 4 0.33 9.24 15.69
N GLU A 5 0.95 10.05 16.52
CA GLU A 5 1.47 11.38 16.15
C GLU A 5 2.74 11.34 15.29
N ARG A 6 3.41 10.18 15.17
CA ARG A 6 4.69 10.03 14.45
C ARG A 6 4.60 9.08 13.25
N VAL A 7 3.40 8.63 12.89
CA VAL A 7 3.24 7.75 11.74
C VAL A 7 3.40 8.57 10.45
N HIS A 8 4.32 8.14 9.60
CA HIS A 8 4.57 8.79 8.33
C HIS A 8 3.29 8.83 7.46
N HIS A 9 3.16 9.84 6.62
CA HIS A 9 1.97 10.01 5.77
C HIS A 9 2.02 9.18 4.49
N ALA A 10 3.19 8.68 4.09
CA ALA A 10 3.35 7.86 2.89
C ALA A 10 4.36 6.73 3.11
N PHE A 11 3.97 5.54 2.66
CA PHE A 11 4.78 4.32 2.74
C PHE A 11 4.99 3.77 1.34
N LEU A 12 6.19 3.26 1.07
CA LEU A 12 6.50 2.58 -0.18
C LEU A 12 6.92 1.14 0.10
N PHE A 13 6.13 0.20 -0.39
CA PHE A 13 6.42 -1.22 -0.32
C PHE A 13 7.00 -1.70 -1.66
N THR A 14 8.22 -2.19 -1.63
CA THR A 14 8.92 -2.69 -2.80
C THR A 14 9.14 -4.20 -2.71
N GLY A 15 9.25 -4.85 -3.82
CA GLY A 15 9.57 -6.27 -3.87
C GLY A 15 8.89 -7.00 -5.02
N PRO A 16 9.28 -8.26 -5.26
CA PRO A 16 8.71 -9.06 -6.35
C PRO A 16 7.22 -9.34 -6.12
N ARG A 17 6.55 -9.82 -7.15
CA ARG A 17 5.14 -10.21 -7.06
C ARG A 17 4.96 -11.36 -6.07
N GLY A 18 3.82 -11.37 -5.38
CA GLY A 18 3.44 -12.48 -4.51
C GLY A 18 4.15 -12.52 -3.16
N VAL A 19 4.79 -11.45 -2.72
CA VAL A 19 5.45 -11.37 -1.40
C VAL A 19 4.57 -10.76 -0.31
N GLY A 20 3.34 -10.37 -0.65
CA GLY A 20 2.36 -9.86 0.33
C GLY A 20 2.35 -8.36 0.51
N LYS A 21 2.83 -7.57 -0.47
CA LYS A 21 2.82 -6.10 -0.39
C LYS A 21 1.42 -5.53 -0.18
N THR A 22 0.48 -5.89 -1.04
CA THR A 22 -0.91 -5.40 -0.96
C THR A 22 -1.62 -5.92 0.28
N THR A 23 -1.41 -7.18 0.64
CA THR A 23 -1.97 -7.77 1.86
C THR A 23 -1.46 -7.04 3.10
N THR A 24 -0.17 -6.77 3.17
CA THR A 24 0.44 -6.01 4.27
C THR A 24 -0.08 -4.58 4.32
N ALA A 25 -0.31 -3.95 3.17
CA ALA A 25 -0.91 -2.62 3.10
C ALA A 25 -2.30 -2.58 3.73
N ARG A 26 -3.14 -3.56 3.47
CA ARG A 26 -4.47 -3.68 4.09
C ARG A 26 -4.39 -3.88 5.59
N VAL A 27 -3.46 -4.73 6.04
CA VAL A 27 -3.22 -4.97 7.48
C VAL A 27 -2.74 -3.68 8.15
N LEU A 28 -1.83 -2.95 7.53
CA LEU A 28 -1.35 -1.68 8.04
C LEU A 28 -2.50 -0.65 8.16
N ALA A 29 -3.36 -0.56 7.16
CA ALA A 29 -4.52 0.33 7.19
C ALA A 29 -5.43 0.03 8.40
N ARG A 30 -5.72 -1.23 8.65
CA ARG A 30 -6.51 -1.66 9.81
C ARG A 30 -5.81 -1.35 11.14
N THR A 31 -4.50 -1.58 11.20
CA THR A 31 -3.69 -1.29 12.40
C THR A 31 -3.67 0.19 12.73
N LEU A 32 -3.73 1.04 11.71
CA LEU A 32 -3.83 2.50 11.87
C LEU A 32 -5.22 2.99 12.31
N GLY A 33 -6.18 2.09 12.43
CA GLY A 33 -7.55 2.44 12.81
C GLY A 33 -8.42 2.93 11.66
N CYS A 34 -8.05 2.59 10.43
CA CYS A 34 -8.87 2.90 9.25
C CYS A 34 -10.00 1.89 9.13
N ASP A 35 -11.22 2.38 8.95
CA ASP A 35 -12.38 1.54 8.63
C ASP A 35 -12.28 1.03 7.19
N ASP A 36 -12.79 -0.16 6.91
CA ASP A 36 -12.75 -0.75 5.57
C ASP A 36 -13.42 0.14 4.50
N LEU A 37 -14.40 0.95 4.89
CA LEU A 37 -15.04 1.93 4.00
C LEU A 37 -14.15 3.11 3.63
N ASP A 38 -13.12 3.36 4.42
CA ASP A 38 -12.17 4.46 4.24
C ASP A 38 -10.85 3.99 3.62
N VAL A 39 -10.77 2.74 3.18
CA VAL A 39 -9.64 2.20 2.41
C VAL A 39 -9.99 2.24 0.93
N VAL A 40 -9.22 2.99 0.17
CA VAL A 40 -9.36 3.10 -1.29
C VAL A 40 -8.18 2.41 -1.94
N GLU A 41 -8.45 1.34 -2.68
CA GLU A 41 -7.43 0.62 -3.45
C GLU A 41 -7.51 1.01 -4.92
N VAL A 42 -6.38 1.36 -5.49
CA VAL A 42 -6.24 1.73 -6.90
C VAL A 42 -5.11 0.90 -7.51
N ASP A 43 -5.41 0.26 -8.65
CA ASP A 43 -4.39 -0.37 -9.48
C ASP A 43 -3.92 0.63 -10.53
N ALA A 44 -2.69 1.09 -10.42
CA ALA A 44 -2.12 2.07 -11.35
C ALA A 44 -1.92 1.50 -12.76
N ALA A 45 -1.85 0.17 -12.92
CA ALA A 45 -1.81 -0.45 -14.24
C ALA A 45 -3.09 -0.21 -15.04
N SER A 46 -4.24 -0.14 -14.36
CA SER A 46 -5.55 0.14 -14.96
C SER A 46 -5.94 1.62 -14.90
N ASN A 47 -5.31 2.41 -14.03
CA ASN A 47 -5.66 3.81 -13.74
C ASN A 47 -4.41 4.70 -13.79
N SER A 48 -3.62 4.60 -14.86
CA SER A 48 -2.32 5.28 -15.00
C SER A 48 -2.42 6.75 -15.36
N GLY A 49 -3.58 7.21 -15.83
CA GLY A 49 -3.78 8.55 -16.36
C GLY A 49 -3.86 9.63 -15.29
N VAL A 50 -3.49 10.87 -15.68
CA VAL A 50 -3.48 12.03 -14.79
C VAL A 50 -4.88 12.37 -14.25
N ASP A 51 -5.93 12.17 -15.02
CA ASP A 51 -7.31 12.48 -14.60
C ASP A 51 -7.77 11.61 -13.45
N ASN A 52 -7.41 10.32 -13.47
CA ASN A 52 -7.70 9.38 -12.37
C ASN A 52 -7.00 9.82 -11.07
N VAL A 53 -5.75 10.24 -11.17
CA VAL A 53 -4.98 10.71 -10.00
C VAL A 53 -5.49 12.07 -9.51
N ARG A 54 -5.88 12.97 -10.40
CA ARG A 54 -6.48 14.25 -10.02
C ARG A 54 -7.78 14.05 -9.24
N GLU A 55 -8.65 13.17 -9.70
CA GLU A 55 -9.87 12.80 -8.99
C GLU A 55 -9.57 12.24 -7.60
N LEU A 56 -8.60 11.35 -7.51
CA LEU A 56 -8.13 10.82 -6.24
C LEU A 56 -7.63 11.94 -5.32
N CYS A 57 -6.82 12.87 -5.81
CA CYS A 57 -6.29 13.99 -5.05
C CYS A 57 -7.37 14.99 -4.61
N GLU A 58 -8.45 15.14 -5.36
CA GLU A 58 -9.61 15.91 -4.95
C GLU A 58 -10.34 15.23 -3.79
N ASN A 59 -10.49 13.91 -3.86
CA ASN A 59 -11.17 13.13 -2.84
C ASN A 59 -10.42 13.06 -1.50
N VAL A 60 -9.10 13.27 -1.47
CA VAL A 60 -8.34 13.25 -0.21
C VAL A 60 -8.73 14.37 0.75
N ARG A 61 -9.38 15.42 0.27
CA ARG A 61 -9.86 16.53 1.10
C ARG A 61 -10.98 16.13 2.04
N TYR A 62 -11.75 15.10 1.68
CA TYR A 62 -12.88 14.64 2.46
C TYR A 62 -12.42 13.80 3.64
N ARG A 63 -13.04 14.02 4.80
CA ARG A 63 -12.71 13.29 6.02
C ARG A 63 -13.15 11.82 5.93
N PRO A 64 -12.52 10.94 6.74
CA PRO A 64 -12.95 9.55 6.84
C PRO A 64 -14.43 9.45 7.26
N THR A 65 -15.10 8.41 6.77
CA THR A 65 -16.51 8.15 7.09
C THR A 65 -16.69 7.70 8.53
N LYS A 66 -15.81 6.81 9.01
CA LYS A 66 -15.90 6.22 10.35
C LYS A 66 -14.61 6.19 11.14
N GLY A 67 -13.47 5.94 10.48
CA GLY A 67 -12.18 5.78 11.14
C GLY A 67 -11.45 7.08 11.41
N ALA A 68 -10.27 6.99 12.01
CA ALA A 68 -9.38 8.11 12.24
C ALA A 68 -8.67 8.57 10.96
N TYR A 69 -8.43 7.64 10.04
CA TYR A 69 -7.68 7.86 8.81
C TYR A 69 -8.39 7.35 7.58
N LYS A 70 -8.10 7.99 6.45
CA LYS A 70 -8.43 7.53 5.11
C LYS A 70 -7.15 7.04 4.45
N VAL A 71 -7.12 5.81 3.98
CA VAL A 71 -5.91 5.18 3.43
C VAL A 71 -6.09 4.92 1.94
N TYR A 72 -5.16 5.40 1.15
CA TYR A 72 -5.08 5.13 -0.29
C TYR A 72 -3.96 4.13 -0.54
N ILE A 73 -4.33 2.96 -1.06
CA ILE A 73 -3.39 1.92 -1.48
C ILE A 73 -3.29 1.98 -3.00
N ILE A 74 -2.11 2.35 -3.52
CA ILE A 74 -1.87 2.41 -4.95
C ILE A 74 -0.91 1.30 -5.31
N ASP A 75 -1.44 0.26 -5.95
CA ASP A 75 -0.68 -0.89 -6.40
C ASP A 75 -0.06 -0.62 -7.78
N GLU A 76 1.11 -1.23 -8.02
CA GLU A 76 1.87 -1.03 -9.26
C GLU A 76 2.09 0.46 -9.59
N VAL A 77 2.44 1.25 -8.59
CA VAL A 77 2.53 2.72 -8.67
C VAL A 77 3.50 3.21 -9.73
N HIS A 78 4.50 2.40 -10.10
CA HIS A 78 5.44 2.72 -11.18
C HIS A 78 4.78 2.84 -12.57
N MET A 79 3.55 2.34 -12.72
CA MET A 79 2.76 2.42 -13.96
C MET A 79 2.09 3.79 -14.16
N LEU A 80 2.12 4.67 -13.17
CA LEU A 80 1.56 6.02 -13.32
C LEU A 80 2.34 6.82 -14.37
N SER A 81 1.61 7.66 -15.13
CA SER A 81 2.23 8.62 -16.04
C SER A 81 3.03 9.68 -15.28
N GLN A 82 3.94 10.36 -15.95
CA GLN A 82 4.70 11.46 -15.35
C GLN A 82 3.78 12.59 -14.85
N ALA A 83 2.74 12.89 -15.61
CA ALA A 83 1.75 13.89 -15.22
C ALA A 83 0.95 13.44 -13.96
N ALA A 84 0.65 12.16 -13.85
CA ALA A 84 0.01 11.60 -12.66
C ALA A 84 0.92 11.68 -11.43
N PHE A 85 2.20 11.38 -11.55
CA PHE A 85 3.16 11.56 -10.47
C PHE A 85 3.26 13.02 -10.02
N ASN A 86 3.27 13.95 -10.95
CA ASN A 86 3.32 15.39 -10.65
C ASN A 86 2.07 15.86 -9.89
N ALA A 87 0.90 15.35 -10.26
CA ALA A 87 -0.35 15.65 -9.55
C ALA A 87 -0.33 15.08 -8.12
N LEU A 88 0.16 13.86 -7.96
CA LEU A 88 0.29 13.21 -6.66
C LEU A 88 1.30 13.91 -5.76
N LEU A 89 2.39 14.41 -6.34
CA LEU A 89 3.47 15.08 -5.61
C LEU A 89 2.96 16.27 -4.80
N LYS A 90 2.05 17.07 -5.36
CA LYS A 90 1.44 18.20 -4.64
C LYS A 90 0.75 17.78 -3.36
N THR A 91 0.02 16.68 -3.41
CA THR A 91 -0.67 16.12 -2.23
C THR A 91 0.34 15.56 -1.22
N LEU A 92 1.42 14.95 -1.67
CA LEU A 92 2.47 14.42 -0.79
C LEU A 92 3.31 15.51 -0.11
N GLU A 93 3.41 16.69 -0.70
CA GLU A 93 4.10 17.84 -0.10
C GLU A 93 3.32 18.45 1.07
N GLU A 94 2.00 18.51 0.94
CA GLU A 94 1.09 19.03 1.96
C GLU A 94 -0.06 18.04 2.21
N PRO A 95 0.23 16.86 2.79
CA PRO A 95 -0.81 15.86 2.98
C PRO A 95 -1.78 16.27 4.07
N PRO A 96 -3.09 16.06 3.87
CA PRO A 96 -4.06 16.22 4.96
C PRO A 96 -3.73 15.28 6.12
N PRO A 97 -3.90 15.70 7.37
CA PRO A 97 -3.49 14.89 8.54
C PRO A 97 -4.29 13.58 8.68
N HIS A 98 -5.47 13.49 8.08
CA HIS A 98 -6.32 12.29 8.12
C HIS A 98 -6.03 11.30 6.99
N VAL A 99 -5.08 11.59 6.09
CA VAL A 99 -4.79 10.76 4.92
C VAL A 99 -3.43 10.07 5.05
N LYS A 100 -3.42 8.79 4.70
CA LYS A 100 -2.19 8.00 4.57
C LYS A 100 -2.15 7.35 3.19
N PHE A 101 -0.97 7.34 2.58
CA PHE A 101 -0.73 6.68 1.31
C PHE A 101 0.13 5.43 1.52
N ILE A 102 -0.21 4.36 0.85
CA ILE A 102 0.62 3.15 0.79
C ILE A 102 0.81 2.82 -0.69
N PHE A 103 2.03 2.96 -1.16
CA PHE A 103 2.41 2.63 -2.53
C PHE A 103 3.07 1.26 -2.57
N ALA A 104 2.72 0.46 -3.56
CA ALA A 104 3.35 -0.83 -3.80
C ALA A 104 3.93 -0.87 -5.22
N THR A 105 5.13 -1.39 -5.36
CA THR A 105 5.81 -1.51 -6.65
C THR A 105 6.75 -2.69 -6.71
N THR A 106 6.83 -3.30 -7.89
CA THR A 106 7.86 -4.29 -8.23
C THR A 106 9.12 -3.63 -8.79
N GLU A 107 9.04 -2.35 -9.20
CA GLU A 107 10.09 -1.64 -9.91
C GLU A 107 10.35 -0.24 -9.30
N PRO A 108 10.98 -0.19 -8.10
CA PRO A 108 11.18 1.09 -7.41
C PRO A 108 12.06 2.08 -8.19
N HIS A 109 12.94 1.58 -9.06
CA HIS A 109 13.81 2.42 -9.89
C HIS A 109 13.05 3.25 -10.94
N LYS A 110 11.80 2.90 -11.24
CA LYS A 110 10.93 3.66 -12.16
C LYS A 110 10.16 4.78 -11.47
N ILE A 111 10.23 4.89 -10.15
CA ILE A 111 9.53 5.93 -9.40
C ILE A 111 10.44 7.17 -9.31
N PRO A 112 9.90 8.37 -9.59
CA PRO A 112 10.68 9.60 -9.45
C PRO A 112 11.27 9.79 -8.06
N ALA A 113 12.49 10.30 -7.98
CA ALA A 113 13.18 10.56 -6.72
C ALA A 113 12.39 11.53 -5.81
N THR A 114 11.64 12.44 -6.40
CA THR A 114 10.80 13.40 -5.68
C THR A 114 9.67 12.71 -4.91
N ILE A 115 9.15 11.60 -5.43
CA ILE A 115 8.16 10.76 -4.73
C ILE A 115 8.86 9.90 -3.67
N LEU A 116 9.96 9.22 -4.04
CA LEU A 116 10.71 8.35 -3.14
C LEU A 116 11.18 9.06 -1.86
N SER A 117 11.63 10.31 -2.00
CA SER A 117 12.13 11.10 -0.86
C SER A 117 11.05 11.45 0.17
N ARG A 118 9.77 11.36 -0.21
CA ARG A 118 8.63 11.65 0.64
C ARG A 118 7.97 10.41 1.23
N CYS A 119 8.50 9.24 0.93
CA CYS A 119 7.96 7.96 1.39
C CYS A 119 8.91 7.28 2.38
N GLN A 120 8.35 6.59 3.33
CA GLN A 120 9.09 5.63 4.14
C GLN A 120 9.11 4.29 3.39
N ARG A 121 10.30 3.83 3.01
CA ARG A 121 10.49 2.65 2.18
C ARG A 121 10.65 1.38 3.00
N PHE A 122 9.97 0.31 2.59
CA PHE A 122 10.11 -1.04 3.11
C PHE A 122 10.32 -2.01 1.95
N ASP A 123 11.44 -2.71 1.96
CA ASP A 123 11.80 -3.68 0.94
C ASP A 123 11.35 -5.08 1.36
N PHE A 124 10.41 -5.64 0.61
CA PHE A 124 9.90 -6.99 0.83
C PHE A 124 10.78 -7.98 0.07
N ARG A 125 11.06 -9.11 0.69
CA ARG A 125 11.85 -10.19 0.09
C ARG A 125 10.97 -11.41 -0.12
N ARG A 126 11.38 -12.25 -1.07
CA ARG A 126 10.75 -13.55 -1.26
C ARG A 126 10.88 -14.38 0.01
N VAL A 127 9.77 -14.99 0.39
CA VAL A 127 9.73 -15.92 1.50
C VAL A 127 10.39 -17.22 1.07
N SER A 128 11.26 -17.80 1.90
CA SER A 128 11.90 -19.08 1.61
C SER A 128 10.86 -20.21 1.52
N SER A 129 11.19 -21.25 0.73
CA SER A 129 10.31 -22.41 0.59
C SER A 129 10.01 -23.07 1.94
N GLU A 130 10.98 -23.08 2.85
CA GLU A 130 10.83 -23.64 4.20
C GLU A 130 9.79 -22.88 5.03
N VAL A 131 9.90 -21.54 5.06
CA VAL A 131 8.94 -20.68 5.78
C VAL A 131 7.54 -20.80 5.18
N LEU A 132 7.45 -20.80 3.85
CA LEU A 132 6.18 -20.97 3.13
C LEU A 132 5.55 -22.32 3.44
N THR A 133 6.32 -23.39 3.40
CA THR A 133 5.85 -24.76 3.72
C THR A 133 5.34 -24.82 5.16
N THR A 134 6.05 -24.27 6.12
CA THR A 134 5.65 -24.24 7.52
C THR A 134 4.33 -23.49 7.69
N HIS A 135 4.18 -22.35 7.03
CA HIS A 135 2.96 -21.55 7.08
C HIS A 135 1.76 -22.28 6.47
N LEU A 136 1.93 -22.89 5.30
CA LEU A 136 0.89 -23.68 4.64
C LEU A 136 0.47 -24.88 5.50
N LYS A 137 1.41 -25.60 6.11
CA LYS A 137 1.10 -26.70 7.04
C LYS A 137 0.27 -26.22 8.24
N SER A 138 0.60 -25.05 8.77
CA SER A 138 -0.16 -24.44 9.87
C SER A 138 -1.62 -24.13 9.44
N ILE A 139 -1.82 -23.60 8.26
CA ILE A 139 -3.16 -23.32 7.71
C ILE A 139 -3.94 -24.61 7.52
N LEU A 140 -3.33 -25.62 6.89
CA LEU A 140 -3.96 -26.92 6.64
C LEU A 140 -4.38 -27.60 7.94
N LYS A 141 -3.56 -27.48 8.97
CA LYS A 141 -3.88 -28.00 10.30
C LYS A 141 -5.09 -27.30 10.91
N LYS A 142 -5.18 -25.99 10.79
CA LYS A 142 -6.32 -25.20 11.27
C LYS A 142 -7.61 -25.53 10.52
N GLU A 143 -7.50 -25.75 9.21
CA GLU A 143 -8.63 -26.12 8.34
C GLU A 143 -8.97 -27.63 8.40
N LYS A 144 -8.23 -28.43 9.19
CA LYS A 144 -8.39 -29.87 9.34
C LYS A 144 -8.29 -30.65 8.02
N VAL A 145 -7.50 -30.15 7.08
CA VAL A 145 -7.23 -30.80 5.80
C VAL A 145 -6.01 -31.71 5.92
N LYS A 146 -6.17 -32.98 5.55
CA LYS A 146 -5.06 -33.93 5.48
C LYS A 146 -4.44 -33.90 4.08
N VAL A 147 -3.15 -33.60 4.00
CA VAL A 147 -2.38 -33.65 2.76
C VAL A 147 -1.33 -34.75 2.91
N PRO A 148 -1.19 -35.64 1.91
CA PRO A 148 -0.16 -36.67 1.97
C PRO A 148 1.24 -36.03 1.96
N ASP A 149 2.08 -36.52 2.86
CA ASP A 149 3.51 -36.18 2.89
C ASP A 149 4.18 -36.79 1.66
N LYS A 150 4.76 -35.94 0.79
CA LYS A 150 5.66 -36.33 -0.26
C LYS A 150 7.06 -35.83 0.04
#